data_83bbfa4ef4e0b7f5d871aa1f74ab3851
#
_entry.id   83bbfa4ef4e0b7f5d871aa1f74ab3851
#
_cell.length_a   1.000
_cell.length_b   1.000
_cell.length_c   1.000
_cell.angle_alpha   90.00
_cell.angle_beta   90.00
_cell.angle_gamma   90.00
#
_symmetry.space_group_name_H-M   'P 1'
#
loop_
_entity.id
_entity.type
_entity.pdbx_description
1 polymer ?
#
loop_
_entity_poly.entity_id
_entity_poly.type
_entity_poly.pdbx_seq_one_letter_code
_entity_poly.pdbx_strand_id
1 'polypeptide(L)'
;KGVLSTMDIMIRQKEARVIFNETEPLYVWADEFKTEEVVTNYVSNALHHLDGEKIVEIKVQKQENRVKVTVFNTGTPIPEADLPNLWNKFYKVDKARTREYGGSGIGLSIVKAIMEGMNQQYGVQNFDNGVEFWFTLDRK
;
A
#
# COMPACT_ATOMS: atom_id res chain seq x y z
N LYS A 1 -6.26 11.19 3.77
CA LYS A 1 -6.96 11.32 5.06
C LYS A 1 -8.26 10.53 5.12
N GLY A 2 -9.09 10.60 4.08
CA GLY A 2 -10.35 9.85 4.06
C GLY A 2 -10.15 8.35 4.20
N VAL A 3 -9.11 7.81 3.56
CA VAL A 3 -8.79 6.39 3.63
C VAL A 3 -8.45 5.97 5.06
N LEU A 4 -7.63 6.77 5.75
CA LEU A 4 -7.25 6.46 7.14
C LEU A 4 -8.45 6.52 8.07
N SER A 5 -9.35 7.48 7.87
CA SER A 5 -10.58 7.56 8.65
C SER A 5 -11.45 6.32 8.44
N THR A 6 -11.59 5.88 7.19
CA THR A 6 -12.37 4.70 6.84
C THR A 6 -11.78 3.42 7.47
N MET A 7 -10.46 3.38 7.62
CA MET A 7 -9.77 2.20 8.15
C MET A 7 -9.49 2.25 9.65
N ASP A 8 -10.03 3.25 10.35
CA ASP A 8 -9.75 3.48 11.76
C ASP A 8 -10.00 2.24 12.64
N ILE A 9 -11.08 1.53 12.40
CA ILE A 9 -11.41 0.33 13.18
C ILE A 9 -10.31 -0.73 13.00
N MET A 10 -9.87 -0.97 11.78
CA MET A 10 -8.81 -1.95 11.50
C MET A 10 -7.49 -1.52 12.13
N ILE A 11 -7.17 -0.23 12.05
CA ILE A 11 -5.96 0.32 12.66
C ILE A 11 -5.97 0.05 14.17
N ARG A 12 -7.10 0.29 14.82
CA ARG A 12 -7.23 0.02 16.27
C ARG A 12 -7.15 -1.45 16.60
N GLN A 13 -7.80 -2.29 15.81
CA GLN A 13 -7.78 -3.75 16.04
C GLN A 13 -6.38 -4.33 15.93
N LYS A 14 -5.57 -3.81 15.03
CA LYS A 14 -4.18 -4.24 14.84
C LYS A 14 -3.21 -3.56 15.80
N GLU A 15 -3.69 -2.60 16.59
CA GLU A 15 -2.84 -1.78 17.44
C GLU A 15 -1.73 -1.09 16.64
N ALA A 16 -2.03 -0.70 15.42
CA ALA A 16 -1.07 -0.09 14.52
C ALA A 16 -0.81 1.36 14.90
N ARG A 17 0.47 1.75 14.79
CA ARG A 17 0.87 3.16 14.89
C ARG A 17 1.06 3.67 13.47
N VAL A 18 0.17 4.56 13.04
CA VAL A 18 0.22 5.13 11.69
C VAL A 18 0.94 6.46 11.73
N ILE A 19 1.98 6.60 10.92
CA ILE A 19 2.73 7.84 10.77
C ILE A 19 2.41 8.39 9.38
N PHE A 20 1.83 9.58 9.34
CA PHE A 20 1.52 10.27 8.10
C PHE A 20 2.02 11.71 8.21
N ASN A 21 3.02 12.05 7.41
CA ASN A 21 3.58 13.39 7.35
C ASN A 21 2.80 14.20 6.33
N GLU A 22 1.95 15.11 6.79
CA GLU A 22 1.23 16.00 5.90
C GLU A 22 2.20 16.97 5.24
N THR A 23 2.03 17.16 3.95
CA THR A 23 2.81 18.12 3.19
C THR A 23 1.90 19.23 2.69
N GLU A 24 2.49 20.20 1.97
CA GLU A 24 1.71 21.17 1.24
C GLU A 24 0.76 20.42 0.28
N PRO A 25 -0.43 20.98 -0.01
CA PRO A 25 -1.31 20.35 -0.98
C PRO A 25 -0.60 20.15 -2.32
N LEU A 26 -0.67 18.93 -2.83
CA LEU A 26 -0.13 18.57 -4.13
C LEU A 26 -1.28 18.22 -5.07
N TYR A 27 -1.20 18.73 -6.27
CA TYR A 27 -2.24 18.50 -7.28
C TYR A 27 -1.72 17.51 -8.31
N VAL A 28 -2.54 16.52 -8.62
CA VAL A 28 -2.17 15.45 -9.54
C VAL A 28 -3.26 15.21 -10.57
N TRP A 29 -2.85 14.63 -11.69
CA TRP A 29 -3.77 14.18 -12.73
C TRP A 29 -4.11 12.73 -12.44
N ALA A 30 -5.27 12.49 -11.84
CA ALA A 30 -5.68 11.14 -11.48
C ALA A 30 -7.18 11.06 -11.23
N ASP A 31 -7.72 9.86 -11.41
CA ASP A 31 -9.10 9.56 -11.01
C ASP A 31 -9.14 9.43 -9.49
N GLU A 32 -9.94 10.27 -8.85
CA GLU A 32 -10.02 10.32 -7.39
C GLU A 32 -10.43 8.97 -6.78
N PHE A 33 -11.46 8.35 -7.34
CA PHE A 33 -11.97 7.08 -6.79
C PHE A 33 -10.97 5.95 -6.98
N LYS A 34 -10.35 5.88 -8.14
CA LYS A 34 -9.33 4.85 -8.41
C LYS A 34 -8.10 5.04 -7.53
N THR A 35 -7.67 6.28 -7.34
CA THR A 35 -6.53 6.59 -6.48
C THR A 35 -6.82 6.20 -5.04
N GLU A 36 -8.02 6.50 -4.53
CA GLU A 36 -8.42 6.10 -3.20
C GLU A 36 -8.44 4.58 -3.06
N GLU A 37 -8.85 3.87 -4.10
CA GLU A 37 -8.85 2.41 -4.08
C GLU A 37 -7.44 1.85 -3.98
N VAL A 38 -6.47 2.43 -4.69
CA VAL A 38 -5.07 2.02 -4.60
C VAL A 38 -4.54 2.24 -3.18
N VAL A 39 -4.77 3.42 -2.61
CA VAL A 39 -4.32 3.71 -1.25
C VAL A 39 -4.98 2.78 -0.24
N THR A 40 -6.27 2.56 -0.37
CA THR A 40 -7.00 1.64 0.51
C THR A 40 -6.43 0.23 0.45
N ASN A 41 -6.15 -0.27 -0.75
CA ASN A 41 -5.57 -1.60 -0.90
C ASN A 41 -4.16 -1.68 -0.30
N TYR A 42 -3.34 -0.66 -0.48
CA TYR A 42 -2.00 -0.64 0.09
C TYR A 42 -2.03 -0.56 1.62
N VAL A 43 -2.89 0.29 2.18
CA VAL A 43 -3.01 0.41 3.64
C VAL A 43 -3.57 -0.87 4.23
N SER A 44 -4.60 -1.44 3.61
CA SER A 44 -5.18 -2.71 4.06
C SER A 44 -4.12 -3.83 4.03
N ASN A 45 -3.36 -3.91 2.96
CA ASN A 45 -2.28 -4.90 2.82
C ASN A 45 -1.22 -4.69 3.90
N ALA A 46 -0.84 -3.44 4.17
CA ALA A 46 0.13 -3.12 5.21
C ALA A 46 -0.37 -3.57 6.58
N LEU A 47 -1.64 -3.33 6.89
CA LEU A 47 -2.22 -3.75 8.17
C LEU A 47 -2.31 -5.27 8.30
N HIS A 48 -2.61 -5.97 7.20
CA HIS A 48 -2.67 -7.43 7.22
C HIS A 48 -1.30 -8.08 7.45
N HIS A 49 -0.23 -7.44 7.00
CA HIS A 49 1.13 -7.95 7.14
C HIS A 49 1.92 -7.29 8.27
N LEU A 50 1.25 -6.48 9.06
CA LEU A 50 1.88 -5.72 10.14
C LEU A 50 2.39 -6.66 11.23
N ASP A 51 3.64 -6.42 11.68
CA ASP A 51 4.25 -7.18 12.76
C ASP A 51 5.37 -6.36 13.39
N GLY A 52 5.98 -6.90 14.45
CA GLY A 52 7.08 -6.23 15.13
C GLY A 52 6.61 -4.98 15.86
N GLU A 53 7.15 -3.83 15.51
CA GLU A 53 6.80 -2.56 16.15
C GLU A 53 5.42 -2.03 15.76
N LYS A 54 4.78 -2.67 14.80
CA LYS A 54 3.42 -2.34 14.34
C LYS A 54 3.29 -0.90 13.84
N ILE A 55 4.27 -0.47 13.04
CA ILE A 55 4.29 0.86 12.45
C ILE A 55 3.91 0.79 10.98
N VAL A 56 2.99 1.66 10.57
CA VAL A 56 2.65 1.91 9.16
C VAL A 56 3.01 3.36 8.88
N GLU A 57 3.89 3.58 7.90
CA GLU A 57 4.32 4.92 7.54
C GLU A 57 3.93 5.24 6.11
N ILE A 58 3.21 6.34 5.94
CA ILE A 58 2.76 6.82 4.63
C ILE A 58 3.50 8.09 4.30
N LYS A 59 4.16 8.11 3.15
CA LYS A 59 4.91 9.28 2.68
C LYS A 59 4.42 9.69 1.31
N VAL A 60 4.40 10.99 1.08
CA VAL A 60 4.11 11.57 -0.22
C VAL A 60 5.33 12.40 -0.61
N GLN A 61 5.99 12.01 -1.69
CA GLN A 61 7.22 12.67 -2.13
C GLN A 61 6.98 13.37 -3.45
N LYS A 62 7.28 14.67 -3.46
CA LYS A 62 7.20 15.49 -4.67
C LYS A 62 8.44 15.25 -5.52
N GLN A 63 8.24 14.86 -6.77
CA GLN A 63 9.30 14.72 -7.76
C GLN A 63 9.10 15.77 -8.86
N GLU A 64 9.99 15.84 -9.83
CA GLU A 64 9.95 16.88 -10.84
C GLU A 64 8.60 16.96 -11.57
N ASN A 65 8.13 15.87 -12.13
CA ASN A 65 6.83 15.80 -12.84
C ASN A 65 5.90 14.74 -12.32
N ARG A 66 6.20 14.17 -11.17
CA ARG A 66 5.39 13.12 -10.55
C ARG A 66 5.33 13.32 -9.05
N VAL A 67 4.37 12.61 -8.45
CA VAL A 67 4.27 12.46 -7.00
C VAL A 67 4.39 10.98 -6.72
N LYS A 68 5.26 10.60 -5.79
CA LYS A 68 5.40 9.20 -5.37
C LYS A 68 4.78 9.03 -3.99
N VAL A 69 3.87 8.08 -3.88
CA VAL A 69 3.23 7.73 -2.61
C VAL A 69 3.78 6.38 -2.16
N THR A 70 4.24 6.30 -0.91
CA THR A 70 4.78 5.07 -0.35
C THR A 70 3.99 4.69 0.90
N VAL A 71 3.76 3.39 1.07
CA VAL A 71 3.13 2.83 2.26
C VAL A 71 4.05 1.73 2.79
N PHE A 72 4.70 2.01 3.91
CA PHE A 72 5.63 1.09 4.56
C PHE A 72 4.97 0.47 5.79
N ASN A 73 5.18 -0.82 6.00
CA ASN A 73 4.79 -1.46 7.25
C ASN A 73 5.96 -2.25 7.83
N THR A 74 6.09 -2.23 9.17
CA THR A 74 7.01 -3.12 9.84
C THR A 74 6.48 -4.54 9.77
N GLY A 75 7.39 -5.51 9.69
CA GLY A 75 7.05 -6.92 9.59
C GLY A 75 8.12 -7.71 8.87
N THR A 76 7.83 -8.96 8.60
CA THR A 76 8.75 -9.83 7.87
C THR A 76 8.80 -9.44 6.40
N PRO A 77 9.99 -9.24 5.84
CA PRO A 77 10.10 -8.98 4.40
C PRO A 77 9.50 -10.12 3.57
N ILE A 78 9.03 -9.77 2.39
CA ILE A 78 8.42 -10.75 1.48
C ILE A 78 9.54 -11.58 0.83
N PRO A 79 9.41 -12.93 0.80
CA PRO A 79 10.41 -13.76 0.11
C PRO A 79 10.60 -13.30 -1.34
N GLU A 80 11.84 -13.23 -1.78
CA GLU A 80 12.14 -12.74 -3.13
C GLU A 80 11.44 -13.54 -4.22
N ALA A 81 11.27 -14.85 -4.01
CA ALA A 81 10.58 -15.71 -4.97
C ALA A 81 9.11 -15.32 -5.14
N ASP A 82 8.51 -14.69 -4.13
CA ASP A 82 7.10 -14.28 -4.18
C ASP A 82 6.90 -12.90 -4.82
N LEU A 83 7.93 -12.05 -4.84
CA LEU A 83 7.81 -10.66 -5.30
C LEU A 83 7.19 -10.54 -6.70
N PRO A 84 7.63 -11.28 -7.72
CA PRO A 84 7.03 -11.12 -9.05
C PRO A 84 5.58 -11.58 -9.15
N ASN A 85 5.12 -12.37 -8.19
CA ASN A 85 3.77 -12.95 -8.22
C ASN A 85 2.76 -12.21 -7.36
N LEU A 86 3.19 -11.23 -6.57
CA LEU A 86 2.30 -10.51 -5.64
C LEU A 86 1.13 -9.85 -6.34
N TRP A 87 1.31 -9.44 -7.59
CA TRP A 87 0.31 -8.71 -8.37
C TRP A 87 -0.65 -9.63 -9.10
N ASN A 88 -0.43 -10.94 -9.01
CA ASN A 88 -1.31 -11.92 -9.63
C ASN A 88 -2.55 -12.13 -8.78
N LYS A 89 -3.70 -12.23 -9.46
CA LYS A 89 -4.98 -12.43 -8.80
C LYS A 89 -4.96 -13.72 -7.97
N PHE A 90 -5.43 -13.62 -6.72
CA PHE A 90 -5.52 -14.72 -5.76
C PHE A 90 -4.17 -15.28 -5.27
N TYR A 91 -3.04 -14.65 -5.63
CA TYR A 91 -1.75 -15.08 -5.11
C TYR A 91 -1.61 -14.64 -3.65
N LYS A 92 -1.15 -15.54 -2.81
CA LYS A 92 -0.96 -15.27 -1.38
C LYS A 92 0.39 -15.81 -0.93
N VAL A 93 1.15 -14.99 -0.22
CA VAL A 93 2.46 -15.34 0.32
C VAL A 93 2.34 -16.37 1.42
N ASP A 94 1.36 -16.20 2.30
CA ASP A 94 1.10 -17.11 3.42
C ASP A 94 -0.41 -17.38 3.48
N LYS A 95 -0.81 -18.51 2.94
CA LYS A 95 -2.23 -18.88 2.86
C LYS A 95 -2.91 -18.97 4.21
N ALA A 96 -2.22 -19.49 5.21
CA ALA A 96 -2.79 -19.65 6.54
C ALA A 96 -3.01 -18.28 7.19
N ARG A 97 -2.03 -17.40 7.13
CA ARG A 97 -2.15 -16.04 7.68
C ARG A 97 -3.18 -15.22 6.93
N THR A 98 -3.23 -15.37 5.61
CA THR A 98 -4.18 -14.64 4.79
C THR A 98 -5.62 -14.98 5.16
N ARG A 99 -5.87 -16.25 5.43
CA ARG A 99 -7.19 -16.69 5.87
C ARG A 99 -7.56 -16.06 7.22
N GLU A 100 -6.60 -16.00 8.13
CA GLU A 100 -6.78 -15.36 9.43
C GLU A 100 -7.15 -13.89 9.32
N TYR A 101 -6.53 -13.17 8.39
CA TYR A 101 -6.76 -11.74 8.20
C TYR A 101 -7.91 -11.45 7.24
N GLY A 102 -8.50 -12.46 6.63
CA GLY A 102 -9.62 -12.28 5.72
C GLY A 102 -9.25 -11.73 4.35
N GLY A 103 -7.98 -11.74 3.99
CA GLY A 103 -7.55 -11.24 2.69
C GLY A 103 -8.00 -12.14 1.55
N SER A 104 -8.53 -11.55 0.47
CA SER A 104 -9.02 -12.28 -0.70
C SER A 104 -7.93 -12.60 -1.71
N GLY A 105 -6.78 -11.92 -1.64
CA GLY A 105 -5.70 -12.08 -2.61
C GLY A 105 -5.91 -11.33 -3.92
N ILE A 106 -6.89 -10.42 -3.98
CA ILE A 106 -7.15 -9.64 -5.20
C ILE A 106 -6.76 -8.17 -5.09
N GLY A 107 -6.47 -7.68 -3.87
CA GLY A 107 -6.17 -6.25 -3.66
C GLY A 107 -5.03 -5.73 -4.52
N LEU A 108 -3.90 -6.44 -4.57
CA LEU A 108 -2.76 -5.99 -5.36
C LEU A 108 -3.00 -6.13 -6.86
N SER A 109 -3.78 -7.10 -7.30
CA SER A 109 -4.14 -7.21 -8.72
C SER A 109 -5.02 -6.04 -9.16
N ILE A 110 -5.85 -5.52 -8.27
CA ILE A 110 -6.64 -4.31 -8.52
C ILE A 110 -5.72 -3.11 -8.67
N VAL A 111 -4.73 -2.96 -7.79
CA VAL A 111 -3.73 -1.89 -7.90
C VAL A 111 -3.02 -1.94 -9.25
N LYS A 112 -2.56 -3.12 -9.64
CA LYS A 112 -1.91 -3.31 -10.94
C LYS A 112 -2.81 -2.83 -12.09
N ALA A 113 -4.07 -3.27 -12.11
CA ALA A 113 -5.01 -2.89 -13.16
C ALA A 113 -5.23 -1.39 -13.21
N ILE A 114 -5.38 -0.74 -12.07
CA ILE A 114 -5.60 0.71 -11.99
C ILE A 114 -4.36 1.46 -12.47
N MET A 115 -3.18 1.10 -11.97
CA MET A 115 -1.95 1.81 -12.31
C MET A 115 -1.60 1.64 -13.78
N GLU A 116 -1.73 0.44 -14.33
CA GLU A 116 -1.48 0.22 -15.74
C GLU A 116 -2.48 0.96 -16.62
N GLY A 117 -3.74 1.03 -16.18
CA GLY A 117 -4.78 1.78 -16.88
C GLY A 117 -4.52 3.28 -16.91
N MET A 118 -3.81 3.81 -15.91
CA MET A 118 -3.44 5.23 -15.85
C MET A 118 -2.03 5.53 -16.39
N ASN A 119 -1.33 4.51 -16.90
CA ASN A 119 0.06 4.63 -17.35
C ASN A 119 1.00 5.11 -16.25
N GLN A 120 0.78 4.64 -15.04
CA GLN A 120 1.60 5.02 -13.89
C GLN A 120 2.43 3.85 -13.40
N GLN A 121 3.47 4.16 -12.65
CA GLN A 121 4.38 3.17 -12.08
C GLN A 121 3.92 2.76 -10.69
N TYR A 122 4.23 1.52 -10.33
CA TYR A 122 3.94 0.96 -9.02
C TYR A 122 4.99 -0.12 -8.72
N GLY A 123 5.09 -0.47 -7.45
CA GLY A 123 6.06 -1.50 -7.08
C GLY A 123 6.10 -1.81 -5.60
N VAL A 124 7.06 -2.63 -5.23
CA VAL A 124 7.29 -3.09 -3.87
C VAL A 124 8.78 -3.14 -3.61
N GLN A 125 9.18 -2.84 -2.37
CA GLN A 125 10.58 -2.92 -1.95
C GLN A 125 10.65 -3.47 -0.54
N ASN A 126 11.54 -4.44 -0.32
CA ASN A 126 11.83 -4.97 1.01
C ASN A 126 12.87 -4.11 1.72
N PHE A 127 12.72 -4.01 3.04
CA PHE A 127 13.71 -3.49 3.96
C PHE A 127 13.96 -4.51 5.05
N ASP A 128 15.01 -4.33 5.84
CA ASP A 128 15.36 -5.29 6.90
C ASP A 128 14.23 -5.48 7.91
N ASN A 129 13.45 -4.43 8.15
CA ASN A 129 12.41 -4.43 9.17
C ASN A 129 10.99 -4.36 8.61
N GLY A 130 10.82 -4.48 7.30
CA GLY A 130 9.48 -4.39 6.73
C GLY A 130 9.43 -4.34 5.22
N VAL A 131 8.28 -3.88 4.71
CA VAL A 131 7.97 -3.85 3.29
C VAL A 131 7.35 -2.51 2.93
N GLU A 132 7.74 -1.96 1.79
CA GLU A 132 7.17 -0.72 1.26
C GLU A 132 6.51 -0.98 -0.09
N PHE A 133 5.25 -0.59 -0.21
CA PHE A 133 4.56 -0.54 -1.49
C PHE A 133 4.47 0.92 -1.95
N TRP A 134 4.58 1.15 -3.25
CA TRP A 134 4.59 2.52 -3.77
C TRP A 134 3.87 2.61 -5.11
N PHE A 135 3.47 3.83 -5.45
CA PHE A 135 2.95 4.16 -6.77
C PHE A 135 3.22 5.62 -7.08
N THR A 136 3.09 5.98 -8.36
CA THR A 136 3.30 7.35 -8.81
C THR A 136 2.06 7.91 -9.48
N LEU A 137 1.95 9.25 -9.47
CA LEU A 137 0.91 9.98 -10.19
C LEU A 137 1.57 11.18 -10.87
N ASP A 138 1.01 11.63 -12.00
CA ASP A 138 1.52 12.81 -12.66
C ASP A 138 1.16 14.07 -11.86
N ARG A 139 2.12 15.00 -11.75
CA ARG A 139 1.87 16.30 -11.10
C ARG A 139 1.17 17.24 -12.05
N LYS A 140 0.31 18.06 -11.49
CA LYS A 140 -0.20 19.24 -12.19
C LYS A 140 0.81 20.36 -12.19
#